data_f20c2a310fce4490b249243e090ec294
#
_entry.id   f20c2a310fce4490b249243e090ec294
#
_cell.length_a   1.000
_cell.length_b   1.000
_cell.length_c   1.000
_cell.angle_alpha   90.00
_cell.angle_beta   90.00
_cell.angle_gamma   90.00
#
_symmetry.space_group_name_H-M   'P 1'
#
loop_
_entity.id
_entity.type
_entity.pdbx_description
1 polymer ?
#
loop_
_entity_poly.entity_id
_entity_poly.type
_entity_poly.pdbx_seq_one_letter_code
_entity_poly.pdbx_strand_id
1 'polypeptide(L)'
;TVFDNVTMQMKIAREEIFGPVLSAITFKDVDEAVRIANDVSYGLTAAVWSRDITTAHRVAKALRAGTVYVNCYDACDITVPFGGFKQSGNGRDKSLHAMDKYTELKTTWIDLS
;
A
#
# COMPACT_ATOMS: atom_id res chain seq x y z
N THR A 1 9.89 11.63 -16.85
CA THR A 1 9.62 10.80 -18.06
C THR A 1 8.40 9.95 -17.84
N VAL A 2 7.52 9.88 -18.85
CA VAL A 2 6.35 8.97 -18.84
C VAL A 2 6.59 7.90 -19.89
N PHE A 3 6.45 6.64 -19.48
CA PHE A 3 6.41 5.49 -20.37
C PHE A 3 4.96 5.02 -20.53
N ASP A 4 4.49 5.00 -21.76
CA ASP A 4 3.15 4.52 -22.13
C ASP A 4 3.23 3.08 -22.66
N ASN A 5 2.06 2.42 -22.74
CA ASN A 5 1.95 1.03 -23.20
C ASN A 5 2.84 0.03 -22.43
N VAL A 6 3.07 0.28 -21.15
CA VAL A 6 3.84 -0.61 -20.29
C VAL A 6 3.03 -1.89 -20.02
N THR A 7 3.70 -3.02 -20.03
CA THR A 7 3.10 -4.32 -19.68
C THR A 7 3.76 -4.91 -18.43
N MET A 8 3.05 -5.80 -17.73
CA MET A 8 3.56 -6.44 -16.51
C MET A 8 4.79 -7.36 -16.72
N GLN A 9 5.16 -7.66 -17.97
CA GLN A 9 6.37 -8.39 -18.32
C GLN A 9 7.61 -7.49 -18.36
N MET A 10 7.42 -6.18 -18.47
CA MET A 10 8.50 -5.22 -18.52
C MET A 10 9.08 -4.99 -17.13
N LYS A 11 10.40 -4.86 -17.04
CA LYS A 11 11.13 -4.61 -15.80
C LYS A 11 10.64 -3.33 -15.11
N ILE A 12 10.37 -2.28 -15.88
CA ILE A 12 9.88 -0.98 -15.38
C ILE A 12 8.50 -1.05 -14.69
N ALA A 13 7.70 -2.10 -14.94
CA ALA A 13 6.43 -2.32 -14.26
C ALA A 13 6.60 -2.99 -12.89
N ARG A 14 7.75 -3.64 -12.63
CA ARG A 14 7.98 -4.47 -11.46
C ARG A 14 9.04 -3.96 -10.50
N GLU A 15 9.97 -3.16 -10.99
CA GLU A 15 11.07 -2.60 -10.22
C GLU A 15 10.91 -1.09 -10.06
N GLU A 16 11.19 -0.60 -8.88
CA GLU A 16 11.18 0.81 -8.57
C GLU A 16 12.40 1.50 -9.19
N ILE A 17 12.17 2.53 -10.01
CA ILE A 17 13.25 3.32 -10.63
C ILE A 17 13.87 4.30 -9.65
N PHE A 18 13.12 4.73 -8.64
CA PHE A 18 13.49 5.76 -7.66
C PHE A 18 13.95 7.08 -8.31
N GLY A 19 13.16 7.55 -9.29
CA GLY A 19 13.42 8.77 -10.05
C GLY A 19 12.15 9.32 -10.71
N PRO A 20 12.22 10.42 -11.48
CA PRO A 20 11.06 11.08 -12.08
C PRO A 20 10.51 10.28 -13.29
N VAL A 21 10.07 9.07 -13.04
CA VAL A 21 9.57 8.12 -14.05
C VAL A 21 8.17 7.63 -13.64
N LEU A 22 7.25 7.68 -14.62
CA LEU A 22 5.90 7.12 -14.50
C LEU A 22 5.70 6.05 -15.57
N SER A 23 5.21 4.89 -15.18
CA SER A 23 4.81 3.79 -16.07
C SER A 23 3.29 3.73 -16.15
N ALA A 24 2.74 3.93 -17.34
CA ALA A 24 1.31 3.88 -17.60
C ALA A 24 0.92 2.50 -18.16
N ILE A 25 -0.01 1.84 -17.48
CA ILE A 25 -0.55 0.53 -17.86
C ILE A 25 -2.06 0.67 -18.05
N THR A 26 -2.56 0.25 -19.18
CA THR A 26 -3.99 0.25 -19.45
C THR A 26 -4.65 -1.02 -18.90
N PHE A 27 -5.93 -0.92 -18.56
CA PHE A 27 -6.76 -2.04 -18.11
C PHE A 27 -8.16 -1.95 -18.75
N LYS A 28 -8.86 -3.07 -18.79
CA LYS A 28 -10.19 -3.18 -19.41
C LYS A 28 -11.33 -2.94 -18.42
N ASP A 29 -11.14 -3.40 -17.20
CA ASP A 29 -12.13 -3.33 -16.13
C ASP A 29 -11.48 -3.21 -14.76
N VAL A 30 -12.31 -2.99 -13.75
CA VAL A 30 -11.85 -2.78 -12.36
C VAL A 30 -11.14 -4.00 -11.79
N ASP A 31 -11.56 -5.21 -12.15
CA ASP A 31 -10.95 -6.44 -11.61
C ASP A 31 -9.57 -6.65 -12.22
N GLU A 32 -9.38 -6.33 -13.48
CA GLU A 32 -8.06 -6.31 -14.10
C GLU A 32 -7.15 -5.26 -13.49
N ALA A 33 -7.66 -4.04 -13.25
CA ALA A 33 -6.89 -2.99 -12.58
C ALA A 33 -6.38 -3.43 -11.22
N VAL A 34 -7.24 -4.04 -10.39
CA VAL A 34 -6.86 -4.58 -9.07
C VAL A 34 -5.85 -5.70 -9.19
N ARG A 35 -6.02 -6.60 -10.16
CA ARG A 35 -5.07 -7.69 -10.40
C ARG A 35 -3.69 -7.15 -10.79
N ILE A 36 -3.62 -6.22 -11.72
CA ILE A 36 -2.37 -5.56 -12.14
C ILE A 36 -1.71 -4.85 -10.96
N ALA A 37 -2.45 -4.04 -10.23
CA ALA A 37 -1.92 -3.29 -9.09
C ALA A 37 -1.39 -4.20 -7.97
N ASN A 38 -1.95 -5.39 -7.82
CA ASN A 38 -1.51 -6.37 -6.83
C ASN A 38 -0.37 -7.29 -7.30
N ASP A 39 -0.08 -7.34 -8.61
CA ASP A 39 0.93 -8.22 -9.21
C ASP A 39 2.36 -7.63 -9.15
N VAL A 40 2.69 -7.01 -8.02
CA VAL A 40 4.04 -6.51 -7.72
C VAL A 40 4.46 -6.99 -6.33
N SER A 41 5.76 -7.03 -6.08
CA SER A 41 6.30 -7.45 -4.77
C SER A 41 6.16 -6.40 -3.67
N TYR A 42 5.80 -5.20 -4.00
CA TYR A 42 5.63 -4.07 -3.08
C TYR A 42 4.17 -3.81 -2.72
N GLY A 43 3.96 -3.08 -1.64
CA GLY A 43 2.62 -2.69 -1.18
C GLY A 43 2.67 -1.61 -0.11
N LEU A 44 3.38 -0.50 -0.37
CA LEU A 44 3.46 0.61 0.58
C LEU A 44 2.18 1.45 0.51
N THR A 45 1.95 2.07 -0.63
CA THR A 45 0.80 2.93 -0.86
C THR A 45 0.14 2.64 -2.19
N ALA A 46 -1.14 2.94 -2.29
CA ALA A 46 -1.90 2.94 -3.52
C ALA A 46 -2.92 4.10 -3.51
N ALA A 47 -3.42 4.46 -4.68
CA ALA A 47 -4.48 5.44 -4.78
C ALA A 47 -5.49 5.07 -5.86
N VAL A 48 -6.75 5.42 -5.64
CA VAL A 48 -7.84 5.25 -6.60
C VAL A 48 -8.63 6.54 -6.76
N TRP A 49 -8.90 6.90 -8.00
CA TRP A 49 -9.78 8.02 -8.34
C TRP A 49 -11.06 7.50 -8.98
N SER A 50 -12.19 7.78 -8.36
CA SER A 50 -13.50 7.39 -8.87
C SER A 50 -14.58 8.36 -8.39
N ARG A 51 -15.57 8.63 -9.25
CA ARG A 51 -16.81 9.34 -8.86
C ARG A 51 -17.84 8.39 -8.23
N ASP A 52 -17.72 7.10 -8.49
CA ASP A 52 -18.57 6.08 -7.88
C ASP A 52 -17.95 5.58 -6.58
N ILE A 53 -18.61 5.89 -5.47
CA ILE A 53 -18.14 5.53 -4.12
C ILE A 53 -18.11 4.03 -3.89
N THR A 54 -19.02 3.27 -4.52
CA THR A 54 -19.06 1.81 -4.40
C THR A 54 -17.81 1.19 -5.02
N THR A 55 -17.46 1.63 -6.23
CA THR A 55 -16.23 1.23 -6.90
C THR A 55 -14.99 1.63 -6.09
N ALA A 56 -14.95 2.87 -5.56
CA ALA A 56 -13.85 3.34 -4.76
C ALA A 56 -13.61 2.44 -3.52
N HIS A 57 -14.65 2.11 -2.77
CA HIS A 57 -14.56 1.20 -1.62
C HIS A 57 -14.16 -0.21 -2.02
N ARG A 58 -14.72 -0.75 -3.10
CA ARG A 58 -14.38 -2.08 -3.61
C ARG A 58 -12.90 -2.16 -3.96
N VAL A 59 -12.39 -1.20 -4.70
CA VAL A 59 -10.96 -1.14 -5.10
C VAL A 59 -10.07 -0.96 -3.88
N ALA A 60 -10.37 0.02 -3.01
CA ALA A 60 -9.57 0.28 -1.82
C ALA A 60 -9.44 -0.97 -0.93
N LYS A 61 -10.52 -1.74 -0.75
CA LYS A 61 -10.49 -3.00 0.01
C LYS A 61 -9.69 -4.11 -0.67
N ALA A 62 -9.67 -4.13 -2.00
CA ALA A 62 -9.04 -5.20 -2.78
C ALA A 62 -7.52 -4.97 -2.98
N LEU A 63 -7.06 -3.73 -2.89
CA LEU A 63 -5.64 -3.38 -3.07
C LEU A 63 -4.81 -3.85 -1.87
N ARG A 64 -3.69 -4.51 -2.16
CA ARG A 64 -2.73 -5.05 -1.19
C ARG A 64 -1.64 -4.03 -0.88
N ALA A 65 -2.04 -2.89 -0.31
CA ALA A 65 -1.16 -1.82 0.14
C ALA A 65 -1.47 -1.43 1.58
N GLY A 66 -0.48 -0.97 2.31
CA GLY A 66 -0.63 -0.57 3.71
C GLY A 66 -1.44 0.71 3.89
N THR A 67 -1.41 1.59 2.88
CA THR A 67 -2.25 2.79 2.82
C THR A 67 -2.90 2.87 1.43
N VAL A 68 -4.20 3.10 1.39
CA VAL A 68 -4.93 3.34 0.14
C VAL A 68 -5.66 4.67 0.23
N TYR A 69 -5.33 5.55 -0.70
CA TYR A 69 -5.96 6.86 -0.84
C TYR A 69 -7.14 6.79 -1.81
N VAL A 70 -8.18 7.56 -1.55
CA VAL A 70 -9.35 7.69 -2.43
C VAL A 70 -9.51 9.17 -2.81
N ASN A 71 -9.44 9.45 -4.11
CA ASN A 71 -9.55 10.80 -4.70
C ASN A 71 -8.55 11.83 -4.12
N CYS A 72 -7.47 11.35 -3.53
CA CYS A 72 -6.35 12.15 -3.03
C CYS A 72 -5.06 11.33 -3.13
N TYR A 73 -3.94 11.94 -2.83
CA TYR A 73 -2.65 11.28 -2.70
C TYR A 73 -1.82 11.99 -1.62
N ASP A 74 -1.06 11.21 -0.88
CA ASP A 74 -0.15 11.68 0.17
C ASP A 74 -0.80 12.54 1.28
N ALA A 75 -2.11 12.45 1.43
CA ALA A 75 -2.80 13.00 2.60
C ALA A 75 -2.46 12.14 3.82
N CYS A 76 -1.73 12.69 4.78
CA CYS A 76 -1.36 11.94 5.96
C CYS A 76 -1.54 12.72 7.26
N ASP A 77 -1.86 11.97 8.32
CA ASP A 77 -2.01 12.46 9.67
C ASP A 77 -1.17 11.60 10.62
N ILE A 78 -0.66 12.19 11.70
CA ILE A 78 0.14 11.47 12.69
C ILE A 78 -0.67 10.42 13.46
N THR A 79 -1.98 10.56 13.50
CA THR A 79 -2.88 9.66 14.22
C THR A 79 -3.21 8.37 13.47
N VAL A 80 -2.92 8.30 12.16
CA VAL A 80 -3.16 7.11 11.34
C VAL A 80 -1.89 6.31 11.10
N PRO A 81 -1.96 4.97 11.13
CA PRO A 81 -0.77 4.14 10.92
C PRO A 81 -0.29 4.21 9.47
N PHE A 82 1.03 4.23 9.29
CA PHE A 82 1.68 4.19 7.99
C PHE A 82 2.68 3.04 7.93
N GLY A 83 2.66 2.26 6.87
CA GLY A 83 3.60 1.16 6.66
C GLY A 83 3.17 0.24 5.54
N GLY A 84 4.09 -0.63 5.11
CA GLY A 84 3.92 -1.46 3.92
C GLY A 84 3.34 -2.84 4.19
N PHE A 85 2.89 -3.45 3.09
CA PHE A 85 2.66 -4.87 2.94
C PHE A 85 3.76 -5.47 2.08
N LYS A 86 3.86 -6.79 2.02
CA LYS A 86 4.80 -7.52 1.16
C LYS A 86 6.25 -7.04 1.42
N GLN A 87 7.05 -6.84 0.36
CA GLN A 87 8.43 -6.39 0.50
C GLN A 87 8.60 -4.91 0.86
N SER A 88 7.52 -4.14 0.92
CA SER A 88 7.58 -2.77 1.46
C SER A 88 7.76 -2.73 2.98
N GLY A 89 7.82 -3.86 3.63
CA GLY A 89 8.25 -4.02 5.01
C GLY A 89 7.13 -4.34 5.99
N ASN A 90 7.53 -4.49 7.24
CA ASN A 90 6.68 -4.83 8.38
C ASN A 90 6.57 -3.66 9.36
N GLY A 91 5.64 -3.78 10.30
CA GLY A 91 5.39 -2.75 11.31
C GLY A 91 4.63 -1.54 10.76
N ARG A 92 4.40 -0.60 11.65
CA ARG A 92 3.71 0.66 11.32
C ARG A 92 4.42 1.81 12.00
N ASP A 93 4.55 2.91 11.26
CA ASP A 93 4.90 4.22 11.77
C ASP A 93 3.63 4.99 12.07
N LYS A 94 3.77 6.09 12.82
CA LYS A 94 2.64 6.93 13.23
C LYS A 94 1.61 6.17 14.06
N SER A 95 0.59 6.88 14.54
CA SER A 95 -0.43 6.38 15.46
C SER A 95 0.18 5.70 16.72
N LEU A 96 -0.67 5.13 17.55
CA LEU A 96 -0.21 4.34 18.72
C LEU A 96 0.54 3.07 18.30
N HIS A 97 0.28 2.54 17.12
CA HIS A 97 0.98 1.36 16.59
C HIS A 97 2.49 1.57 16.37
N ALA A 98 2.95 2.82 16.27
CA ALA A 98 4.38 3.10 16.20
C ALA A 98 5.13 2.61 17.45
N MET A 99 4.47 2.57 18.60
CA MET A 99 5.06 2.15 19.88
C MET A 99 5.38 0.65 19.90
N ASP A 100 4.66 -0.16 19.14
CA ASP A 100 4.83 -1.63 19.09
C ASP A 100 6.27 -2.04 18.70
N LYS A 101 6.96 -1.18 17.93
CA LYS A 101 8.35 -1.42 17.50
C LYS A 101 9.40 -1.11 18.57
N TYR A 102 9.03 -0.39 19.62
CA TYR A 102 9.93 0.08 20.67
C TYR A 102 9.65 -0.59 22.02
N THR A 103 8.66 -1.46 22.08
CA THR A 103 8.23 -2.14 23.30
C THR A 103 8.18 -3.65 23.09
N GLU A 104 8.37 -4.39 24.18
CA GLU A 104 8.26 -5.84 24.20
C GLU A 104 7.40 -6.27 25.37
N LEU A 105 6.50 -7.22 25.14
CA LEU A 105 5.65 -7.77 26.19
C LEU A 105 6.45 -8.76 27.05
N LYS A 106 6.43 -8.57 28.37
CA LYS A 106 7.03 -9.48 29.34
C LYS A 106 6.00 -9.86 30.41
N THR A 107 5.82 -11.14 30.62
CA THR A 107 5.00 -11.67 31.70
C THR A 107 5.89 -12.09 32.89
N THR A 108 5.53 -11.68 34.08
CA THR A 108 6.11 -12.19 35.31
C THR A 108 5.00 -12.87 36.13
N TRP A 109 5.19 -14.13 36.42
CA TRP A 109 4.29 -14.89 37.28
C TRP A 109 4.99 -15.16 38.62
N ILE A 110 4.37 -14.76 39.74
CA ILE A 110 4.88 -14.98 41.08
C ILE A 110 3.81 -15.73 41.86
N ASP A 111 4.19 -16.88 42.43
CA ASP A 111 3.40 -17.62 43.38
C ASP A 111 4.04 -17.46 44.78
N LEU A 112 3.25 -17.00 45.74
CA LEU A 112 3.68 -16.78 47.13
C LEU A 112 3.03 -17.76 48.11
N SER A 113 2.38 -18.82 47.65
CA SER A 113 1.75 -19.86 48.46
C SER A 113 2.73 -20.83 49.08
#